data_3ee66061789d2d1059d6a406e9775be7
#
_entry.id   3ee66061789d2d1059d6a406e9775be7
#
_cell.length_a   1.000
_cell.length_b   1.000
_cell.length_c   1.000
_cell.angle_alpha   90.00
_cell.angle_beta   90.00
_cell.angle_gamma   90.00
#
_symmetry.space_group_name_H-M   'P 1'
#
loop_
_entity.id
_entity.type
_entity.pdbx_description
1 polymer ?
#
loop_
_entity_poly.entity_id
_entity_poly.type
_entity_poly.pdbx_seq_one_letter_code
_entity_poly.pdbx_strand_id
1 'polypeptide(L)' 'MIVSGNSDNPRQLPFERINRERRNEALAETDWTQANDSPISDADQLKYRTYRQALRDLTTHENWPELQEEDWPTLEI' A
#
# COMPACT_ATOMS: atom_id res chain seq x y z
N MET A 1 31.42 8.99 9.11
CA MET A 1 30.73 8.80 8.95
C MET A 1 30.14 8.47 8.91
N ILE A 2 30.21 8.40 8.66
CA ILE A 2 29.49 8.16 8.59
C ILE A 2 28.66 7.73 8.55
N VAL A 3 28.73 7.64 8.43
CA VAL A 3 27.84 7.32 8.49
C VAL A 3 27.08 6.84 8.63
N SER A 4 27.06 6.85 8.51
CA SER A 4 26.29 6.54 8.70
C SER A 4 25.55 5.91 8.71
N GLY A 5 25.52 5.79 8.65
CA GLY A 5 24.86 5.30 8.66
C GLY A 5 24.32 4.71 8.45
N ASN A 6 24.21 4.87 8.33
CA ASN A 6 23.53 4.32 8.25
C ASN A 6 23.43 3.31 7.98
N SER A 7 24.28 3.14 8.23
CA SER A 7 24.18 1.96 8.01
C SER A 7 23.07 1.31 7.57
N ASP A 8 22.38 1.81 7.48
CA ASP A 8 21.21 1.32 6.90
C ASP A 8 21.50 0.65 5.61
N ASN A 9 20.78 -0.38 5.31
CA ASN A 9 20.93 -1.08 4.05
C ASN A 9 20.47 -0.13 2.93
N PRO A 10 21.39 0.44 2.17
CA PRO A 10 21.00 1.43 1.15
C PRO A 10 20.19 0.84 0.01
N ARG A 11 20.17 -0.47 -0.13
CA ARG A 11 19.34 -1.12 -1.14
C ARG A 11 17.92 -1.28 -0.66
N GLN A 12 17.77 -1.60 0.61
CA GLN A 12 16.48 -1.92 1.17
C GLN A 12 15.66 -0.69 1.51
N LEU A 13 16.31 0.33 2.06
CA LEU A 13 15.63 1.54 2.49
C LEU A 13 14.85 2.24 1.37
N PRO A 14 15.42 2.44 0.18
CA PRO A 14 14.66 3.08 -0.90
C PRO A 14 13.44 2.27 -1.30
N PHE A 15 13.56 0.96 -1.41
CA PHE A 15 12.42 0.11 -1.76
C PHE A 15 11.33 0.17 -0.71
N GLU A 16 11.72 0.08 0.55
CA GLU A 16 10.74 0.12 1.62
C GLU A 16 10.01 1.46 1.66
N ARG A 17 10.76 2.56 1.54
CA ARG A 17 10.14 3.87 1.57
C ARG A 17 9.22 4.10 0.38
N ILE A 18 9.67 3.79 -0.81
CA ILE A 18 8.90 3.99 -2.03
C ILE A 18 7.62 3.17 -1.98
N ASN A 19 7.72 1.91 -1.59
CA ASN A 19 6.55 1.05 -1.56
C ASN A 19 5.60 1.42 -0.43
N ARG A 20 6.12 1.86 0.70
CA ARG A 20 5.29 2.31 1.80
C ARG A 20 4.55 3.60 1.43
N GLU A 21 5.21 4.51 0.73
CA GLU A 21 4.58 5.73 0.25
C GLU A 21 3.52 5.42 -0.80
N ARG A 22 3.81 4.51 -1.72
CA ARG A 22 2.84 4.09 -2.74
C ARG A 22 1.60 3.49 -2.08
N ARG A 23 1.80 2.63 -1.10
CA ARG A 23 0.70 2.02 -0.36
C ARG A 23 -0.13 3.08 0.37
N ASN A 24 0.55 3.98 1.08
CA ASN A 24 -0.14 5.02 1.85
C ASN A 24 -0.91 5.96 0.92
N GLU A 25 -0.35 6.26 -0.25
CA GLU A 25 -1.02 7.11 -1.23
C GLU A 25 -2.29 6.43 -1.76
N ALA A 26 -2.20 5.13 -2.07
CA ALA A 26 -3.36 4.39 -2.54
C ALA A 26 -4.44 4.33 -1.47
N LEU A 27 -4.06 4.17 -0.21
CA LEU A 27 -5.01 4.18 0.90
C LEU A 27 -5.66 5.56 1.03
N ALA A 28 -4.87 6.62 0.94
CA ALA A 28 -5.39 7.98 1.05
C ALA A 28 -6.36 8.30 -0.09
N GLU A 29 -6.02 7.87 -1.30
CA GLU A 29 -6.85 8.12 -2.47
C GLU A 29 -8.20 7.41 -2.40
N THR A 30 -8.31 6.37 -1.61
CA THR A 30 -9.52 5.58 -1.50
C THR A 30 -10.24 5.73 -0.15
N ASP A 31 -9.74 6.58 0.74
CA ASP A 31 -10.36 6.78 2.05
C ASP A 31 -11.82 7.21 1.95
N TRP A 32 -12.15 8.06 0.98
CA TRP A 32 -13.51 8.57 0.80
C TRP A 32 -14.52 7.46 0.54
N THR A 33 -14.07 6.31 0.03
CA THR A 33 -14.97 5.20 -0.28
C THR A 33 -15.55 4.54 0.96
N GLN A 34 -14.94 4.78 2.11
CA GLN A 34 -15.36 4.13 3.35
C GLN A 34 -16.22 5.03 4.22
N ALA A 35 -16.50 6.24 3.76
CA ALA A 35 -17.37 7.15 4.48
C ALA A 35 -18.83 6.70 4.36
N ASN A 36 -19.63 6.96 5.40
CA ASN A 36 -21.03 6.55 5.41
C ASN A 36 -21.86 7.20 4.32
N ASP A 37 -21.46 8.39 3.88
CA ASP A 37 -22.16 9.14 2.86
C ASP A 37 -21.49 9.04 1.50
N SER A 38 -20.66 8.05 1.32
CA SER A 38 -19.99 7.82 0.04
C SER A 38 -21.02 7.53 -1.05
N PRO A 39 -20.85 8.12 -2.25
CA PRO A 39 -21.87 7.98 -3.32
C PRO A 39 -21.80 6.67 -4.09
N ILE A 40 -20.98 5.70 -3.64
CA ILE A 40 -20.85 4.42 -4.33
C ILE A 40 -21.78 3.39 -3.72
N SER A 41 -22.06 2.32 -4.49
CA SER A 41 -22.91 1.23 -4.01
C SER A 41 -22.21 0.44 -2.91
N ASP A 42 -23.00 -0.31 -2.15
CA ASP A 42 -22.46 -1.18 -1.11
C ASP A 42 -21.53 -2.23 -1.70
N ALA A 43 -21.85 -2.74 -2.89
CA ALA A 43 -21.00 -3.72 -3.57
C ALA A 43 -19.65 -3.12 -3.92
N ASP A 44 -19.64 -1.90 -4.45
CA ASP A 44 -18.37 -1.23 -4.78
C ASP A 44 -17.60 -0.88 -3.52
N GLN A 45 -18.30 -0.46 -2.47
CA GLN A 45 -17.67 -0.15 -1.19
C GLN A 45 -16.95 -1.38 -0.64
N LEU A 46 -17.55 -2.55 -0.79
CA LEU A 46 -16.93 -3.79 -0.37
C LEU A 46 -15.66 -4.09 -1.18
N LYS A 47 -15.70 -3.84 -2.48
CA LYS A 47 -14.53 -4.04 -3.35
C LYS A 47 -13.39 -3.14 -2.91
N TYR A 48 -13.68 -1.87 -2.62
CA TYR A 48 -12.66 -0.96 -2.10
C TYR A 48 -12.12 -1.44 -0.76
N ARG A 49 -12.99 -1.94 0.11
CA ARG A 49 -12.57 -2.43 1.42
C ARG A 49 -11.58 -3.59 1.27
N THR A 50 -11.88 -4.53 0.39
CA THR A 50 -11.02 -5.68 0.13
C THR A 50 -9.67 -5.22 -0.42
N TYR A 51 -9.69 -4.30 -1.38
CA TYR A 51 -8.48 -3.73 -1.95
C TYR A 51 -7.63 -3.03 -0.89
N ARG A 52 -8.28 -2.23 -0.05
CA ARG A 52 -7.58 -1.50 1.01
C ARG A 52 -6.97 -2.44 2.03
N GLN A 53 -7.67 -3.52 2.36
CA GLN A 53 -7.13 -4.51 3.30
C GLN A 53 -5.90 -5.19 2.70
N ALA A 54 -5.94 -5.51 1.43
CA ALA A 54 -4.79 -6.09 0.75
C ALA A 54 -3.59 -5.12 0.76
N LEU A 55 -3.84 -3.83 0.61
CA LEU A 55 -2.79 -2.82 0.72
C LEU A 55 -2.16 -2.81 2.12
N ARG A 56 -2.99 -2.90 3.16
CA ARG A 56 -2.48 -2.93 4.53
C ARG A 56 -1.61 -4.15 4.78
N ASP A 57 -1.99 -5.28 4.18
CA ASP A 57 -1.30 -6.56 4.39
C ASP A 57 -0.01 -6.66 3.60
N LEU A 58 0.28 -5.72 2.71
CA LEU A 58 1.50 -5.77 1.90
C LEU A 58 2.78 -5.83 2.73
N THR A 59 2.78 -5.19 3.89
CA THR A 59 3.97 -5.20 4.75
C THR A 59 4.26 -6.57 5.34
N THR A 60 3.30 -7.48 5.27
CA THR A 60 3.47 -8.86 5.74
C THR A 60 3.71 -9.82 4.57
N HIS A 61 3.72 -9.30 3.35
CA HIS A 61 3.96 -10.10 2.15
C HIS A 61 5.39 -10.63 2.17
N GLU A 62 5.57 -11.86 1.69
CA GLU A 62 6.88 -12.50 1.72
C GLU A 62 7.92 -11.75 0.88
N ASN A 63 7.49 -11.00 -0.12
CA ASN A 63 8.40 -10.23 -0.96
C ASN A 63 8.65 -8.80 -0.45
N TRP A 64 7.93 -8.38 0.59
CA TRP A 64 8.12 -7.04 1.13
C TRP A 64 9.58 -6.86 1.57
N PRO A 65 10.26 -5.75 1.30
CA PRO A 65 9.75 -4.55 0.62
C PRO A 65 10.00 -4.51 -0.89
N GLU A 66 10.53 -5.56 -1.48
CA GLU A 66 10.87 -5.60 -2.90
C GLU A 66 9.74 -6.23 -3.71
N LEU A 67 8.58 -5.57 -3.69
CA LEU A 67 7.39 -6.07 -4.37
C LEU A 67 7.50 -5.92 -5.87
N GLN A 68 6.99 -6.92 -6.59
CA GLN A 68 6.80 -6.84 -8.03
C GLN A 68 5.43 -6.21 -8.32
N GLU A 69 5.22 -5.72 -9.54
CA GLU A 69 3.91 -5.14 -9.88
C GLU A 69 2.77 -6.13 -9.64
N GLU A 70 3.00 -7.40 -9.91
CA GLU A 70 2.00 -8.43 -9.72
C GLU A 70 1.67 -8.70 -8.26
N ASP A 71 2.53 -8.26 -7.33
CA ASP A 71 2.29 -8.41 -5.90
C ASP A 71 1.32 -7.34 -5.38
N TRP A 72 1.14 -6.26 -6.14
CA TRP A 72 0.26 -5.17 -5.74
C TRP A 72 -1.19 -5.54 -6.01
N PRO A 73 -2.08 -5.26 -5.04
CA PRO A 73 -3.49 -5.53 -5.28
C PRO A 73 -4.04 -4.66 -6.39
N THR A 74 -5.03 -5.17 -7.09
CA THR A 74 -5.72 -4.44 -8.16
C THR A 74 -7.15 -4.21 -7.75
N LEU A 75 -7.65 -3.03 -8.10
CA LEU A 75 -9.03 -2.67 -7.82
C LEU A 75 -9.86 -3.02 -9.06
N GLU A 76 -10.83 -3.93 -8.88
CA GLU A 76 -11.67 -4.40 -9.97
C GLU A 76 -13.07 -3.82 -9.81
N ILE A 77 -13.27 -2.65 -10.38
CA ILE A 77 -14.58 -2.00 -10.36
C ILE A 77 -15.06 -1.76 -11.77
#